data_c379860554e964a6d6f4cd4f829efdc4
#
_entry.id   c379860554e964a6d6f4cd4f829efdc4
#
_cell.length_a   1.000
_cell.length_b   1.000
_cell.length_c   1.000
_cell.angle_alpha   90.00
_cell.angle_beta   90.00
_cell.angle_gamma   90.00
#
_symmetry.space_group_name_H-M   'P 1'
#
loop_
_entity.id
_entity.type
_entity.pdbx_description
1 polymer ?
#
loop_
_entity_poly.entity_id
_entity_poly.type
_entity_poly.pdbx_seq_one_letter_code
_entity_poly.pdbx_strand_id
1 'polypeptide(L)'
;MQEDPLVLIGKMTAKLNERALAVKTAEDWYDGNHPIPDPPPNTPAATDGEARKAYLTMSRLAVTNFLRPIVDVRQRRLNPEGFQFSQSPTSTDTGVWDIYRRNHLDGDSDLAHMAALKTGQGFVIVWPGSDGKAEITIEDPESVIVAYEPGSRRKRKAALKRWVDDDGYVYVTLYTALAIYKYRSAASTTTGLYVAGQSGGSYQLEPRQVPNETWPLRNPYGEVPVFELRANPSVKPSLYGGGTPEFAGVLNEQRKINQTTMLMLVAMEHQSFRQRWVTGWDYPTNEDGTPDKASMVKAGASRLMTLKPYDGQEDKLRVGEFSQADFRPFVDITQMLVTTMCSSSGTPPYAFLLGNLINVASDAMARLEGIQADALEALSWHFGETWSDAMRFALMVEGNEKAKDPVITTVWGEFERRTATEQANLAMMAKAAGAPSTVVFSMFPGVSPSEAKRWKTEAISDQLVAAAAAPAIDVTPDPVPPVPASAG
;
A
#
# COMPACT_ATOMS: atom_id res chain seq x y z
N MET A 1 -11.49 -39.13 -4.05
CA MET A 1 -12.08 -38.86 -5.38
C MET A 1 -11.68 -37.47 -5.78
N GLN A 2 -11.08 -37.29 -6.95
CA GLN A 2 -10.73 -35.99 -7.47
C GLN A 2 -12.03 -35.27 -7.86
N GLU A 3 -12.26 -34.07 -7.38
CA GLU A 3 -13.45 -33.28 -7.70
C GLU A 3 -13.42 -32.91 -9.20
N ASP A 4 -14.58 -32.94 -9.88
CA ASP A 4 -14.67 -32.53 -11.27
C ASP A 4 -14.11 -31.10 -11.46
N PRO A 5 -13.16 -30.89 -12.39
CA PRO A 5 -12.58 -29.59 -12.66
C PRO A 5 -13.61 -28.50 -12.95
N LEU A 6 -14.68 -28.77 -13.66
CA LEU A 6 -15.72 -27.78 -13.97
C LEU A 6 -16.54 -27.39 -12.73
N VAL A 7 -16.81 -28.35 -11.84
CA VAL A 7 -17.48 -28.06 -10.54
C VAL A 7 -16.60 -27.20 -9.67
N LEU A 8 -15.29 -27.49 -9.60
CA LEU A 8 -14.35 -26.71 -8.84
C LEU A 8 -14.19 -25.28 -9.40
N ILE A 9 -14.10 -25.17 -10.73
CA ILE A 9 -14.09 -23.85 -11.41
C ILE A 9 -15.35 -23.05 -11.06
N GLY A 10 -16.53 -23.66 -11.10
CA GLY A 10 -17.79 -22.99 -10.74
C GLY A 10 -17.78 -22.44 -9.32
N LYS A 11 -17.33 -23.25 -8.33
CA LYS A 11 -17.21 -22.83 -6.94
C LYS A 11 -16.19 -21.68 -6.76
N MET A 12 -15.02 -21.79 -7.38
CA MET A 12 -13.97 -20.79 -7.28
C MET A 12 -14.36 -19.50 -7.98
N THR A 13 -15.02 -19.58 -9.14
CA THR A 13 -15.52 -18.40 -9.88
C THR A 13 -16.57 -17.65 -9.08
N ALA A 14 -17.49 -18.35 -8.43
CA ALA A 14 -18.49 -17.71 -7.56
C ALA A 14 -17.82 -16.93 -6.42
N LYS A 15 -16.78 -17.50 -5.80
CA LYS A 15 -16.02 -16.84 -4.74
C LYS A 15 -15.15 -15.69 -5.24
N LEU A 16 -14.57 -15.83 -6.44
CA LEU A 16 -13.84 -14.75 -7.09
C LEU A 16 -14.75 -13.55 -7.34
N ASN A 17 -15.97 -13.78 -7.86
CA ASN A 17 -16.95 -12.71 -8.09
C ASN A 17 -17.42 -12.04 -6.80
N GLU A 18 -17.65 -12.80 -5.73
CA GLU A 18 -18.00 -12.27 -4.40
C GLU A 18 -16.89 -11.34 -3.89
N ARG A 19 -15.64 -11.74 -4.09
CA ARG A 19 -14.48 -10.96 -3.65
C ARG A 19 -14.20 -9.74 -4.54
N ALA A 20 -14.42 -9.83 -5.85
CA ALA A 20 -14.11 -8.77 -6.80
C ALA A 20 -14.74 -7.42 -6.42
N LEU A 21 -15.96 -7.44 -5.87
CA LEU A 21 -16.60 -6.22 -5.38
C LEU A 21 -15.82 -5.58 -4.20
N ALA A 22 -15.33 -6.41 -3.28
CA ALA A 22 -14.54 -5.91 -2.14
C ALA A 22 -13.17 -5.38 -2.60
N VAL A 23 -12.51 -6.07 -3.55
CA VAL A 23 -11.25 -5.63 -4.17
C VAL A 23 -11.45 -4.27 -4.84
N LYS A 24 -12.43 -4.16 -5.73
CA LYS A 24 -12.75 -2.89 -6.40
C LYS A 24 -13.08 -1.77 -5.41
N THR A 25 -13.86 -2.06 -4.38
CA THR A 25 -14.17 -1.06 -3.35
C THR A 25 -12.90 -0.60 -2.64
N ALA A 26 -11.97 -1.49 -2.34
CA ALA A 26 -10.71 -1.14 -1.70
C ALA A 26 -9.82 -0.29 -2.62
N GLU A 27 -9.78 -0.63 -3.91
CA GLU A 27 -9.08 0.18 -4.92
C GLU A 27 -9.69 1.56 -5.08
N ASP A 28 -11.02 1.66 -5.18
CA ASP A 28 -11.72 2.94 -5.23
C ASP A 28 -11.39 3.83 -4.01
N TRP A 29 -11.31 3.24 -2.81
CA TRP A 29 -10.88 3.97 -1.61
C TRP A 29 -9.42 4.43 -1.70
N TYR A 30 -8.51 3.59 -2.17
CA TYR A 30 -7.10 3.94 -2.34
C TYR A 30 -6.91 5.03 -3.41
N ASP A 31 -7.66 4.97 -4.52
CA ASP A 31 -7.56 5.92 -5.63
C ASP A 31 -8.27 7.25 -5.37
N GLY A 32 -9.01 7.36 -4.28
CA GLY A 32 -9.77 8.56 -3.93
C GLY A 32 -11.17 8.62 -4.53
N ASN A 33 -11.63 7.54 -5.15
CA ASN A 33 -13.01 7.39 -5.63
C ASN A 33 -13.95 7.01 -4.48
N HIS A 34 -13.95 7.81 -3.42
CA HIS A 34 -14.69 7.48 -2.21
C HIS A 34 -16.20 7.49 -2.46
N PRO A 35 -16.95 6.54 -1.87
CA PRO A 35 -18.40 6.52 -1.99
C PRO A 35 -18.98 7.77 -1.33
N ILE A 36 -19.84 8.47 -2.08
CA ILE A 36 -20.55 9.65 -1.60
C ILE A 36 -21.79 9.19 -0.84
N PRO A 37 -21.96 9.61 0.42
CA PRO A 37 -23.14 9.25 1.18
C PRO A 37 -24.40 9.86 0.57
N ASP A 38 -25.53 9.19 0.69
CA ASP A 38 -26.81 9.77 0.36
C ASP A 38 -27.09 11.00 1.23
N PRO A 39 -27.78 12.02 0.68
CA PRO A 39 -28.13 13.18 1.48
C PRO A 39 -29.02 12.77 2.67
N PRO A 40 -28.85 13.43 3.84
CA PRO A 40 -29.65 13.11 5.01
C PRO A 40 -31.15 13.22 4.71
N PRO A 41 -31.97 12.29 5.22
CA PRO A 41 -33.42 12.38 5.08
C PRO A 41 -33.94 13.72 5.67
N ASN A 42 -34.97 14.27 5.10
CA ASN A 42 -35.55 15.55 5.48
C ASN A 42 -34.72 16.82 5.14
N THR A 43 -33.74 16.69 4.26
CA THR A 43 -33.01 17.83 3.68
C THR A 43 -33.55 18.15 2.27
N PRO A 44 -33.41 19.39 1.78
CA PRO A 44 -33.78 19.72 0.39
C PRO A 44 -33.07 18.80 -0.62
N ALA A 45 -31.84 18.40 -0.36
CA ALA A 45 -31.09 17.49 -1.23
C ALA A 45 -31.68 16.06 -1.31
N ALA A 46 -32.53 15.65 -0.36
CA ALA A 46 -33.23 14.37 -0.40
C ALA A 46 -34.48 14.40 -1.28
N THR A 47 -35.12 15.58 -1.42
CA THR A 47 -36.46 15.75 -2.03
C THR A 47 -36.43 16.55 -3.33
N ASP A 48 -35.44 17.43 -3.53
CA ASP A 48 -35.31 18.30 -4.70
C ASP A 48 -34.11 17.89 -5.56
N GLY A 49 -34.33 17.75 -6.86
CA GLY A 49 -33.31 17.27 -7.82
C GLY A 49 -32.14 18.24 -8.00
N GLU A 50 -32.37 19.55 -7.99
CA GLU A 50 -31.31 20.55 -8.11
C GLU A 50 -30.46 20.62 -6.84
N ALA A 51 -31.11 20.60 -5.67
CA ALA A 51 -30.40 20.53 -4.38
C ALA A 51 -29.60 19.25 -4.24
N ARG A 52 -30.11 18.10 -4.74
CA ARG A 52 -29.38 16.83 -4.78
C ARG A 52 -28.14 16.93 -5.66
N LYS A 53 -28.25 17.53 -6.83
CA LYS A 53 -27.12 17.73 -7.76
C LYS A 53 -26.05 18.62 -7.14
N ALA A 54 -26.44 19.71 -6.50
CA ALA A 54 -25.52 20.57 -5.76
C ALA A 54 -24.82 19.83 -4.63
N TYR A 55 -25.55 19.05 -3.82
CA TYR A 55 -25.01 18.22 -2.76
C TYR A 55 -23.97 17.22 -3.28
N LEU A 56 -24.29 16.49 -4.35
CA LEU A 56 -23.35 15.51 -4.94
C LEU A 56 -22.11 16.19 -5.51
N THR A 57 -22.25 17.38 -6.09
CA THR A 57 -21.11 18.15 -6.61
C THR A 57 -20.19 18.59 -5.48
N MET A 58 -20.74 19.16 -4.39
CA MET A 58 -19.96 19.56 -3.21
C MET A 58 -19.32 18.38 -2.51
N SER A 59 -20.04 17.26 -2.39
CA SER A 59 -19.49 16.04 -1.79
C SER A 59 -18.31 15.50 -2.59
N ARG A 60 -18.33 15.57 -3.92
CA ARG A 60 -17.19 15.17 -4.77
C ARG A 60 -15.99 16.09 -4.60
N LEU A 61 -16.21 17.39 -4.52
CA LEU A 61 -15.15 18.38 -4.29
C LEU A 61 -14.50 18.25 -2.90
N ALA A 62 -15.25 17.73 -1.93
CA ALA A 62 -14.81 17.57 -0.56
C ALA A 62 -13.96 16.30 -0.35
N VAL A 63 -13.87 15.41 -1.33
CA VAL A 63 -13.08 14.19 -1.20
C VAL A 63 -11.61 14.56 -1.07
N THR A 64 -11.03 14.14 0.05
CA THR A 64 -9.59 14.16 0.32
C THR A 64 -9.11 12.72 0.50
N ASN A 65 -7.88 12.42 0.15
CA ASN A 65 -7.39 11.05 0.22
C ASN A 65 -6.20 10.93 1.17
N PHE A 66 -6.50 10.61 2.43
CA PHE A 66 -5.50 10.30 3.46
C PHE A 66 -5.20 8.79 3.59
N LEU A 67 -5.87 7.93 2.80
CA LEU A 67 -5.63 6.48 2.83
C LEU A 67 -4.39 6.10 2.03
N ARG A 68 -4.16 6.78 0.91
CA ARG A 68 -3.04 6.52 0.03
C ARG A 68 -1.68 6.62 0.73
N PRO A 69 -1.35 7.65 1.52
CA PRO A 69 -0.09 7.72 2.26
C PRO A 69 0.15 6.53 3.20
N ILE A 70 -0.92 5.94 3.79
CA ILE A 70 -0.80 4.78 4.68
C ILE A 70 -0.21 3.58 3.94
N VAL A 71 -0.66 3.34 2.71
CA VAL A 71 -0.18 2.26 1.86
C VAL A 71 1.20 2.56 1.29
N ASP A 72 1.36 3.75 0.68
CA ASP A 72 2.57 4.12 -0.05
C ASP A 72 3.82 4.13 0.84
N VAL A 73 3.70 4.62 2.09
CA VAL A 73 4.83 4.67 3.03
C VAL A 73 5.30 3.26 3.41
N ARG A 74 4.38 2.30 3.53
CA ARG A 74 4.71 0.92 3.83
C ARG A 74 5.28 0.19 2.62
N GLN A 75 4.63 0.32 1.46
CA GLN A 75 5.09 -0.33 0.24
C GLN A 75 6.55 0.03 -0.09
N ARG A 76 6.94 1.32 0.01
CA ARG A 76 8.28 1.81 -0.29
C ARG A 76 9.39 1.27 0.64
N ARG A 77 9.04 0.60 1.71
CA ARG A 77 9.98 0.01 2.68
C ARG A 77 10.00 -1.52 2.65
N LEU A 78 9.12 -2.15 1.88
CA LEU A 78 9.04 -3.60 1.74
C LEU A 78 9.88 -4.07 0.54
N ASN A 79 11.20 -3.97 0.65
CA ASN A 79 12.12 -4.34 -0.41
C ASN A 79 12.87 -5.62 -0.04
N PRO A 80 12.67 -6.75 -0.75
CA PRO A 80 13.53 -7.93 -0.59
C PRO A 80 14.95 -7.60 -1.06
N GLU A 81 15.96 -7.99 -0.27
CA GLU A 81 17.39 -7.81 -0.60
C GLU A 81 18.10 -9.12 -0.88
N GLY A 82 17.44 -10.25 -0.67
CA GLY A 82 18.03 -11.55 -0.94
C GLY A 82 17.26 -12.69 -0.29
N PHE A 83 17.80 -13.89 -0.49
CA PHE A 83 17.28 -15.13 0.08
C PHE A 83 18.40 -15.90 0.76
N GLN A 84 18.13 -16.47 1.93
CA GLN A 84 19.06 -17.28 2.70
C GLN A 84 18.52 -18.68 2.90
N PHE A 85 19.39 -19.67 2.85
CA PHE A 85 19.06 -21.04 3.18
C PHE A 85 19.43 -21.37 4.62
N SER A 86 18.73 -22.34 5.21
CA SER A 86 19.03 -22.81 6.57
C SER A 86 20.47 -23.31 6.72
N GLN A 87 21.05 -23.86 5.65
CA GLN A 87 22.43 -24.38 5.62
C GLN A 87 23.49 -23.27 5.48
N SER A 88 23.11 -22.04 5.14
CA SER A 88 24.01 -20.89 4.96
C SER A 88 23.37 -19.61 5.48
N PRO A 89 23.09 -19.51 6.79
CA PRO A 89 22.32 -18.41 7.36
C PRO A 89 23.06 -17.06 7.39
N THR A 90 24.34 -17.05 7.03
CA THR A 90 25.17 -15.83 7.05
C THR A 90 25.40 -15.21 5.68
N SER A 91 24.86 -15.78 4.60
CA SER A 91 25.04 -15.27 3.23
C SER A 91 23.79 -15.45 2.40
N THR A 92 23.46 -14.42 1.61
CA THR A 92 22.43 -14.51 0.58
C THR A 92 22.87 -15.40 -0.56
N ASP A 93 21.95 -16.18 -1.11
CA ASP A 93 22.21 -17.07 -2.22
C ASP A 93 22.10 -16.31 -3.56
N THR A 94 23.20 -16.32 -4.31
CA THR A 94 23.26 -15.62 -5.60
C THR A 94 22.39 -16.29 -6.66
N GLY A 95 22.22 -17.61 -6.64
CA GLY A 95 21.44 -18.34 -7.64
C GLY A 95 19.94 -18.03 -7.55
N VAL A 96 19.40 -17.97 -6.33
CA VAL A 96 18.01 -17.54 -6.12
C VAL A 96 17.82 -16.08 -6.49
N TRP A 97 18.80 -15.24 -6.12
CA TRP A 97 18.77 -13.82 -6.46
C TRP A 97 18.84 -13.58 -7.97
N ASP A 98 19.57 -14.40 -8.72
CA ASP A 98 19.61 -14.35 -10.19
C ASP A 98 18.25 -14.72 -10.81
N ILE A 99 17.51 -15.69 -10.24
CA ILE A 99 16.13 -15.99 -10.66
C ILE A 99 15.23 -14.78 -10.43
N TYR A 100 15.32 -14.16 -9.26
CA TYR A 100 14.54 -12.97 -8.88
C TYR A 100 14.77 -11.83 -9.88
N ARG A 101 16.03 -11.48 -10.14
CA ARG A 101 16.41 -10.40 -11.05
C ARG A 101 16.06 -10.68 -12.51
N ARG A 102 16.24 -11.91 -12.96
CA ARG A 102 15.89 -12.32 -14.32
C ARG A 102 14.41 -12.16 -14.61
N ASN A 103 13.56 -12.31 -13.60
CA ASN A 103 12.12 -12.09 -13.66
C ASN A 103 11.72 -10.64 -13.38
N HIS A 104 12.65 -9.69 -13.37
CA HIS A 104 12.42 -8.25 -13.12
C HIS A 104 11.73 -7.93 -11.79
N LEU A 105 11.83 -8.83 -10.81
CA LEU A 105 11.15 -8.67 -9.52
C LEU A 105 11.75 -7.55 -8.66
N ASP A 106 12.92 -7.01 -9.02
CA ASP A 106 13.46 -5.77 -8.41
C ASP A 106 12.45 -4.61 -8.52
N GLY A 107 11.61 -4.58 -9.57
CA GLY A 107 10.54 -3.61 -9.75
C GLY A 107 9.15 -4.21 -9.54
N ASP A 108 8.91 -5.41 -10.07
CA ASP A 108 7.57 -6.00 -10.12
C ASP A 108 7.10 -6.55 -8.75
N SER A 109 8.02 -6.85 -7.82
CA SER A 109 7.62 -7.24 -6.46
C SER A 109 6.80 -6.14 -5.77
N ASP A 110 7.09 -4.87 -6.09
CA ASP A 110 6.34 -3.72 -5.60
C ASP A 110 4.87 -3.77 -6.01
N LEU A 111 4.56 -4.28 -7.20
CA LEU A 111 3.18 -4.44 -7.69
C LEU A 111 2.42 -5.47 -6.84
N ALA A 112 3.08 -6.59 -6.51
CA ALA A 112 2.49 -7.63 -5.66
C ALA A 112 2.26 -7.12 -4.22
N HIS A 113 3.22 -6.39 -3.65
CA HIS A 113 3.08 -5.77 -2.33
C HIS A 113 1.99 -4.71 -2.32
N MET A 114 1.96 -3.83 -3.33
CA MET A 114 0.92 -2.81 -3.48
C MET A 114 -0.47 -3.43 -3.57
N ALA A 115 -0.65 -4.47 -4.39
CA ALA A 115 -1.90 -5.20 -4.49
C ALA A 115 -2.33 -5.76 -3.13
N ALA A 116 -1.41 -6.42 -2.41
CA ALA A 116 -1.70 -6.99 -1.09
C ALA A 116 -2.06 -5.91 -0.06
N LEU A 117 -1.35 -4.79 -0.01
CA LEU A 117 -1.63 -3.69 0.93
C LEU A 117 -2.96 -2.98 0.62
N LYS A 118 -3.30 -2.80 -0.67
CA LYS A 118 -4.54 -2.15 -1.11
C LYS A 118 -5.77 -3.02 -0.89
N THR A 119 -5.69 -4.30 -1.24
CA THR A 119 -6.86 -5.18 -1.33
C THR A 119 -6.89 -6.27 -0.26
N GLY A 120 -5.80 -6.41 0.50
CA GLY A 120 -5.58 -7.51 1.44
C GLY A 120 -4.90 -8.72 0.82
N GLN A 121 -4.80 -8.81 -0.51
CA GLN A 121 -4.26 -9.96 -1.24
C GLN A 121 -3.45 -9.53 -2.46
N GLY A 122 -2.31 -10.20 -2.70
CA GLY A 122 -1.54 -10.14 -3.93
C GLY A 122 -1.24 -11.55 -4.41
N PHE A 123 -1.06 -11.75 -5.70
CA PHE A 123 -0.84 -13.10 -6.26
C PHE A 123 0.38 -13.15 -7.15
N VAL A 124 1.11 -14.25 -7.02
CA VAL A 124 2.29 -14.55 -7.82
C VAL A 124 2.11 -15.94 -8.41
N ILE A 125 2.34 -16.09 -9.70
CA ILE A 125 2.35 -17.39 -10.38
C ILE A 125 3.78 -17.70 -10.81
N VAL A 126 4.23 -18.92 -10.54
CA VAL A 126 5.54 -19.42 -10.95
C VAL A 126 5.35 -20.61 -11.85
N TRP A 127 5.80 -20.51 -13.10
CA TRP A 127 5.67 -21.62 -14.08
C TRP A 127 6.88 -21.64 -15.01
N PRO A 128 7.21 -22.78 -15.65
CA PRO A 128 8.25 -22.82 -16.67
C PRO A 128 7.90 -21.93 -17.87
N GLY A 129 8.80 -21.03 -18.23
CA GLY A 129 8.74 -20.30 -19.50
C GLY A 129 9.08 -21.18 -20.71
N SER A 130 9.08 -20.59 -21.88
CA SER A 130 9.39 -21.29 -23.15
C SER A 130 10.82 -21.81 -23.22
N ASP A 131 11.73 -21.24 -22.43
CA ASP A 131 13.15 -21.65 -22.28
C ASP A 131 13.37 -22.71 -21.19
N GLY A 132 12.30 -23.16 -20.52
CA GLY A 132 12.34 -24.11 -19.42
C GLY A 132 12.80 -23.53 -18.09
N LYS A 133 13.10 -22.23 -18.02
CA LYS A 133 13.43 -21.54 -16.78
C LYS A 133 12.18 -21.08 -16.04
N ALA A 134 12.31 -20.81 -14.76
CA ALA A 134 11.18 -20.29 -13.98
C ALA A 134 10.80 -18.87 -14.44
N GLU A 135 9.55 -18.73 -14.88
CA GLU A 135 8.89 -17.46 -15.15
C GLU A 135 7.95 -17.13 -13.99
N ILE A 136 8.05 -15.90 -13.48
CA ILE A 136 7.31 -15.43 -12.32
C ILE A 136 6.49 -14.22 -12.74
N THR A 137 5.17 -14.33 -12.61
CA THR A 137 4.24 -13.25 -12.97
C THR A 137 3.45 -12.76 -11.77
N ILE A 138 3.25 -11.45 -11.72
CA ILE A 138 2.37 -10.82 -10.74
C ILE A 138 0.97 -10.74 -11.33
N GLU A 139 -0.03 -11.07 -10.54
CA GLU A 139 -1.39 -11.20 -11.00
C GLU A 139 -2.36 -10.30 -10.25
N ASP A 140 -3.33 -9.79 -10.98
CA ASP A 140 -4.40 -8.98 -10.45
C ASP A 140 -5.29 -9.77 -9.47
N PRO A 141 -5.53 -9.25 -8.26
CA PRO A 141 -6.44 -9.85 -7.29
C PRO A 141 -7.88 -10.08 -7.78
N GLU A 142 -8.36 -9.31 -8.75
CA GLU A 142 -9.69 -9.55 -9.36
C GLU A 142 -9.71 -10.77 -10.27
N SER A 143 -8.56 -11.19 -10.77
CA SER A 143 -8.41 -12.26 -11.77
C SER A 143 -8.02 -13.60 -11.17
N VAL A 144 -7.44 -13.65 -9.98
CA VAL A 144 -6.86 -14.87 -9.40
C VAL A 144 -7.43 -15.19 -8.02
N ILE A 145 -7.70 -16.45 -7.74
CA ILE A 145 -8.11 -16.96 -6.42
C ILE A 145 -7.43 -18.28 -6.11
N VAL A 146 -7.02 -18.46 -4.85
CA VAL A 146 -6.44 -19.71 -4.35
C VAL A 146 -7.40 -20.36 -3.36
N ALA A 147 -7.63 -21.67 -3.53
CA ALA A 147 -8.37 -22.49 -2.60
C ALA A 147 -7.40 -23.32 -1.74
N TYR A 148 -7.69 -23.43 -0.46
CA TYR A 148 -6.89 -24.17 0.52
C TYR A 148 -7.57 -25.46 0.94
N GLU A 149 -6.81 -26.43 1.42
CA GLU A 149 -7.34 -27.65 2.01
C GLU A 149 -8.13 -27.32 3.29
N PRO A 150 -9.26 -27.98 3.51
CA PRO A 150 -10.03 -27.80 4.75
C PRO A 150 -9.15 -28.01 5.99
N GLY A 151 -9.18 -27.04 6.90
CA GLY A 151 -8.37 -27.05 8.10
C GLY A 151 -6.91 -26.62 7.95
N SER A 152 -6.47 -26.33 6.72
CA SER A 152 -5.12 -25.81 6.46
C SER A 152 -5.18 -24.37 5.91
N ARG A 153 -4.34 -23.49 6.45
CA ARG A 153 -4.18 -22.11 5.95
C ARG A 153 -3.04 -21.98 4.93
N ARG A 154 -2.23 -23.02 4.78
CA ARG A 154 -1.01 -23.01 3.95
C ARG A 154 -1.04 -24.00 2.80
N LYS A 155 -1.74 -25.11 2.97
CA LYS A 155 -1.79 -26.15 1.95
C LYS A 155 -2.76 -25.79 0.83
N ARG A 156 -2.24 -25.35 -0.30
CA ARG A 156 -2.99 -24.97 -1.48
C ARG A 156 -3.60 -26.21 -2.13
N LYS A 157 -4.93 -26.22 -2.31
CA LYS A 157 -5.69 -27.28 -2.98
C LYS A 157 -5.73 -27.05 -4.49
N ALA A 158 -6.08 -25.83 -4.89
CA ALA A 158 -6.19 -25.40 -6.27
C ALA A 158 -6.07 -23.89 -6.36
N ALA A 159 -5.81 -23.37 -7.55
CA ALA A 159 -5.90 -21.95 -7.86
C ALA A 159 -6.59 -21.76 -9.22
N LEU A 160 -7.27 -20.64 -9.38
CA LEU A 160 -7.98 -20.29 -10.61
C LEU A 160 -7.53 -18.90 -11.05
N LYS A 161 -7.13 -18.78 -12.33
CA LYS A 161 -6.90 -17.51 -13.01
C LYS A 161 -7.95 -17.35 -14.09
N ARG A 162 -8.58 -16.17 -14.16
CA ARG A 162 -9.59 -15.82 -15.15
C ARG A 162 -9.30 -14.46 -15.74
N TRP A 163 -9.35 -14.34 -17.05
CA TRP A 163 -9.22 -13.07 -17.75
C TRP A 163 -10.07 -13.05 -19.01
N VAL A 164 -10.26 -11.90 -19.60
CA VAL A 164 -10.99 -11.69 -20.84
C VAL A 164 -10.03 -11.09 -21.84
N ASP A 165 -10.05 -11.56 -23.09
CA ASP A 165 -9.27 -10.99 -24.18
C ASP A 165 -9.99 -9.81 -24.85
N ASP A 166 -9.31 -9.15 -25.79
CA ASP A 166 -9.84 -8.02 -26.54
C ASP A 166 -11.06 -8.38 -27.42
N ASP A 167 -11.17 -9.65 -27.80
CA ASP A 167 -12.30 -10.19 -28.56
C ASP A 167 -13.50 -10.57 -27.66
N GLY A 168 -13.35 -10.42 -26.35
CA GLY A 168 -14.37 -10.71 -25.36
C GLY A 168 -14.51 -12.19 -24.99
N TYR A 169 -13.55 -13.05 -25.31
CA TYR A 169 -13.54 -14.42 -24.82
C TYR A 169 -13.03 -14.51 -23.40
N VAL A 170 -13.74 -15.28 -22.57
CA VAL A 170 -13.32 -15.55 -21.18
C VAL A 170 -12.38 -16.75 -21.17
N TYR A 171 -11.21 -16.56 -20.63
CA TYR A 171 -10.22 -17.59 -20.39
C TYR A 171 -10.19 -17.97 -18.91
N VAL A 172 -10.15 -19.27 -18.65
CA VAL A 172 -10.07 -19.81 -17.30
C VAL A 172 -8.96 -20.85 -17.24
N THR A 173 -8.04 -20.67 -16.31
CA THR A 173 -7.00 -21.67 -16.02
C THR A 173 -7.15 -22.14 -14.59
N LEU A 174 -7.37 -23.44 -14.40
CA LEU A 174 -7.40 -24.08 -13.09
C LEU A 174 -6.08 -24.81 -12.88
N TYR A 175 -5.39 -24.41 -11.82
CA TYR A 175 -4.13 -25.01 -11.37
C TYR A 175 -4.42 -25.97 -10.22
N THR A 176 -3.99 -27.23 -10.36
CA THR A 176 -4.02 -28.23 -9.28
C THR A 176 -2.63 -28.82 -9.07
N ALA A 177 -2.44 -29.59 -8.02
CA ALA A 177 -1.17 -30.25 -7.75
C ALA A 177 -0.79 -31.29 -8.83
N LEU A 178 -1.76 -31.85 -9.54
CA LEU A 178 -1.51 -32.92 -10.53
C LEU A 178 -1.58 -32.45 -11.97
N ALA A 179 -2.45 -31.47 -12.26
CA ALA A 179 -2.72 -31.04 -13.64
C ALA A 179 -3.17 -29.57 -13.68
N ILE A 180 -3.00 -28.97 -14.84
CA ILE A 180 -3.48 -27.63 -15.17
C ILE A 180 -4.53 -27.79 -16.28
N TYR A 181 -5.70 -27.23 -16.04
CA TYR A 181 -6.83 -27.27 -16.96
C TYR A 181 -7.04 -25.89 -17.57
N LYS A 182 -6.86 -25.76 -18.86
CA LYS A 182 -7.05 -24.51 -19.60
C LYS A 182 -8.39 -24.56 -20.35
N TYR A 183 -9.25 -23.58 -20.12
CA TYR A 183 -10.56 -23.44 -20.76
C TYR A 183 -10.71 -22.09 -21.44
N ARG A 184 -11.63 -22.01 -22.39
CA ARG A 184 -12.10 -20.78 -23.01
C ARG A 184 -13.62 -20.79 -23.09
N SER A 185 -14.29 -19.65 -23.09
CA SER A 185 -15.72 -19.60 -23.39
C SER A 185 -16.00 -19.99 -24.84
N ALA A 186 -17.09 -20.72 -25.07
CA ALA A 186 -17.52 -21.15 -26.41
C ALA A 186 -17.89 -19.97 -27.32
N ALA A 187 -18.40 -18.87 -26.73
CA ALA A 187 -18.77 -17.66 -27.42
C ALA A 187 -18.15 -16.44 -26.76
N SER A 188 -17.92 -15.40 -27.58
CA SER A 188 -17.52 -14.05 -27.08
C SER A 188 -18.62 -13.44 -26.21
N THR A 189 -18.26 -12.87 -25.08
CA THR A 189 -19.17 -12.06 -24.28
C THR A 189 -19.22 -10.69 -24.91
N THR A 190 -20.36 -10.30 -25.47
CA THR A 190 -20.58 -9.04 -26.22
C THR A 190 -20.35 -7.77 -25.41
N THR A 191 -20.13 -7.89 -24.12
CA THR A 191 -19.76 -6.83 -23.19
C THR A 191 -18.38 -7.15 -22.64
N GLY A 192 -17.33 -6.73 -23.32
CA GLY A 192 -15.94 -6.81 -22.86
C GLY A 192 -15.64 -6.01 -21.57
N LEU A 193 -16.66 -5.52 -20.89
CA LEU A 193 -16.60 -4.92 -19.58
C LEU A 193 -16.93 -5.97 -18.53
N TYR A 194 -15.90 -6.48 -17.91
CA TYR A 194 -15.99 -7.18 -16.65
C TYR A 194 -16.48 -6.20 -15.59
N VAL A 195 -17.79 -6.19 -15.36
CA VAL A 195 -18.33 -5.41 -14.22
C VAL A 195 -18.16 -6.29 -12.99
N ALA A 196 -17.24 -5.91 -12.12
CA ALA A 196 -17.05 -6.52 -10.81
C ALA A 196 -18.41 -6.60 -10.08
N GLY A 197 -18.78 -7.81 -9.62
CA GLY A 197 -20.01 -8.04 -8.87
C GLY A 197 -21.28 -8.33 -9.67
N GLN A 198 -21.27 -8.29 -11.01
CA GLN A 198 -22.37 -8.88 -11.75
C GLN A 198 -22.18 -10.40 -11.83
N SER A 199 -23.11 -11.12 -11.24
CA SER A 199 -23.28 -12.58 -11.38
C SER A 199 -23.51 -12.87 -12.84
N GLY A 200 -22.38 -13.11 -13.54
CA GLY A 200 -22.25 -13.11 -14.96
C GLY A 200 -23.19 -14.09 -15.67
N GLY A 201 -23.32 -13.87 -16.90
CA GLY A 201 -23.90 -14.86 -17.78
C GLY A 201 -23.18 -16.20 -17.61
N SER A 202 -23.95 -17.27 -17.57
CA SER A 202 -23.46 -18.63 -17.65
C SER A 202 -22.82 -18.79 -19.03
N TYR A 203 -21.50 -18.72 -19.11
CA TYR A 203 -20.77 -19.05 -20.33
C TYR A 203 -20.36 -20.52 -20.29
N GLN A 204 -20.56 -21.19 -21.39
CA GLN A 204 -20.12 -22.57 -21.57
C GLN A 204 -18.59 -22.56 -21.77
N LEU A 205 -17.89 -23.34 -20.97
CA LEU A 205 -16.44 -23.49 -21.06
C LEU A 205 -16.08 -24.69 -21.91
N GLU A 206 -15.19 -24.49 -22.85
CA GLU A 206 -14.61 -25.53 -23.68
C GLU A 206 -13.12 -25.69 -23.40
N PRO A 207 -12.57 -26.93 -23.47
CA PRO A 207 -11.15 -27.15 -23.34
C PRO A 207 -10.36 -26.32 -24.36
N ARG A 208 -9.43 -25.51 -23.91
CA ARG A 208 -8.51 -24.76 -24.77
C ARG A 208 -7.27 -25.59 -25.05
N GLN A 209 -7.13 -26.02 -26.29
CA GLN A 209 -5.90 -26.64 -26.75
C GLN A 209 -4.86 -25.54 -27.07
N VAL A 210 -3.66 -25.69 -26.51
CA VAL A 210 -2.52 -24.85 -26.82
C VAL A 210 -1.54 -25.67 -27.66
N PRO A 211 -0.99 -25.12 -28.74
CA PRO A 211 0.00 -25.84 -29.54
C PRO A 211 1.14 -26.39 -28.67
N ASN A 212 1.52 -27.62 -28.91
CA ASN A 212 2.58 -28.36 -28.20
C ASN A 212 2.31 -28.65 -26.70
N GLU A 213 1.07 -28.47 -26.22
CA GLU A 213 0.67 -28.88 -24.87
C GLU A 213 -0.37 -30.00 -24.91
N THR A 214 -0.29 -30.93 -23.98
CA THR A 214 -1.35 -31.92 -23.74
C THR A 214 -2.48 -31.32 -22.95
N TRP A 215 -3.72 -31.73 -23.19
CA TRP A 215 -4.84 -31.31 -22.34
C TRP A 215 -5.44 -32.52 -21.60
N PRO A 216 -5.56 -32.50 -20.27
CA PRO A 216 -4.99 -31.49 -19.35
C PRO A 216 -3.44 -31.51 -19.34
N LEU A 217 -2.84 -30.36 -19.09
CA LEU A 217 -1.38 -30.25 -18.93
C LEU A 217 -0.97 -30.86 -17.59
N ARG A 218 -0.06 -31.84 -17.63
CA ARG A 218 0.47 -32.46 -16.40
C ARG A 218 1.27 -31.45 -15.60
N ASN A 219 1.04 -31.39 -14.28
CA ASN A 219 1.87 -30.67 -13.35
C ASN A 219 2.90 -31.63 -12.72
N PRO A 220 4.19 -31.53 -13.09
CA PRO A 220 5.21 -32.46 -12.60
C PRO A 220 5.70 -32.14 -11.18
N TYR A 221 5.37 -30.95 -10.65
CA TYR A 221 5.91 -30.45 -9.39
C TYR A 221 5.12 -30.90 -8.16
N GLY A 222 3.90 -31.40 -8.33
CA GLY A 222 3.06 -31.88 -7.23
C GLY A 222 2.50 -30.79 -6.30
N GLU A 223 2.70 -29.52 -6.64
CA GLU A 223 2.23 -28.35 -5.88
C GLU A 223 1.46 -27.38 -6.80
N VAL A 224 0.57 -26.58 -6.21
CA VAL A 224 -0.12 -25.50 -6.94
C VAL A 224 0.83 -24.33 -7.13
N PRO A 225 1.07 -23.86 -8.38
CA PRO A 225 2.09 -22.88 -8.71
C PRO A 225 1.66 -21.41 -8.46
N VAL A 226 0.64 -21.19 -7.66
CA VAL A 226 0.08 -19.86 -7.37
C VAL A 226 0.25 -19.54 -5.88
N PHE A 227 0.86 -18.43 -5.60
CA PHE A 227 1.24 -17.99 -4.25
C PHE A 227 0.49 -16.71 -3.88
N GLU A 228 -0.03 -16.63 -2.65
CA GLU A 228 -0.84 -15.53 -2.19
C GLU A 228 -0.09 -14.74 -1.11
N LEU A 229 0.20 -13.46 -1.39
CA LEU A 229 0.63 -12.49 -0.39
C LEU A 229 -0.59 -11.97 0.36
N ARG A 230 -0.56 -12.01 1.70
CA ARG A 230 -1.68 -11.59 2.55
C ARG A 230 -1.27 -10.48 3.47
N ALA A 231 -1.92 -9.33 3.33
CA ALA A 231 -1.84 -8.27 4.31
C ALA A 231 -2.87 -8.53 5.42
N ASN A 232 -2.47 -8.39 6.67
CA ASN A 232 -3.34 -8.54 7.84
C ASN A 232 -4.24 -9.80 7.82
N PRO A 233 -3.67 -11.01 7.73
CA PRO A 233 -4.44 -12.23 7.62
C PRO A 233 -5.29 -12.50 8.87
N SER A 234 -6.57 -12.86 8.68
CA SER A 234 -7.47 -13.22 9.78
C SER A 234 -7.23 -14.66 10.26
N VAL A 235 -7.47 -14.88 11.56
CA VAL A 235 -7.51 -16.24 12.15
C VAL A 235 -8.73 -17.01 11.69
N LYS A 236 -9.81 -16.34 11.26
CA LYS A 236 -11.02 -17.00 10.80
C LYS A 236 -10.69 -17.95 9.65
N PRO A 237 -11.15 -19.22 9.72
CA PRO A 237 -10.88 -20.17 8.67
C PRO A 237 -11.54 -19.70 7.36
N SER A 238 -10.76 -19.62 6.32
CA SER A 238 -11.23 -19.36 4.95
C SER A 238 -10.63 -20.41 4.03
N LEU A 239 -11.47 -21.04 3.23
CA LEU A 239 -11.02 -21.98 2.19
C LEU A 239 -10.38 -21.27 1.01
N TYR A 240 -10.54 -19.95 0.90
CA TYR A 240 -10.08 -19.15 -0.23
C TYR A 240 -9.05 -18.07 0.14
N GLY A 241 -8.35 -18.26 1.26
CA GLY A 241 -7.37 -17.30 1.72
C GLY A 241 -7.99 -15.99 2.21
N GLY A 242 -7.24 -14.93 2.09
CA GLY A 242 -7.70 -13.57 2.36
C GLY A 242 -6.92 -12.85 3.44
N GLY A 243 -6.87 -11.54 3.27
CA GLY A 243 -6.37 -10.54 4.20
C GLY A 243 -7.33 -9.35 4.25
N THR A 244 -6.91 -8.29 4.90
CA THR A 244 -7.63 -7.02 4.94
C THR A 244 -6.74 -5.89 4.45
N PRO A 245 -7.29 -4.90 3.71
CA PRO A 245 -6.55 -3.71 3.32
C PRO A 245 -5.92 -3.01 4.52
N GLU A 246 -4.75 -2.41 4.31
CA GLU A 246 -3.97 -1.77 5.38
C GLU A 246 -4.70 -0.59 6.02
N PHE A 247 -5.55 0.08 5.26
CA PHE A 247 -6.35 1.21 5.71
C PHE A 247 -7.78 0.83 6.19
N ALA A 248 -8.12 -0.46 6.24
CA ALA A 248 -9.49 -0.90 6.59
C ALA A 248 -9.97 -0.37 7.94
N GLY A 249 -9.06 -0.27 8.92
CA GLY A 249 -9.37 0.21 10.27
C GLY A 249 -9.70 1.70 10.37
N VAL A 250 -9.37 2.51 9.35
CA VAL A 250 -9.48 3.97 9.38
C VAL A 250 -10.44 4.55 8.33
N LEU A 251 -11.23 3.71 7.69
CA LEU A 251 -12.21 4.13 6.68
C LEU A 251 -13.27 5.09 7.24
N ASN A 252 -13.67 4.90 8.50
CA ASN A 252 -14.65 5.77 9.15
C ASN A 252 -14.10 7.17 9.39
N GLU A 253 -12.84 7.28 9.77
CA GLU A 253 -12.13 8.54 9.96
C GLU A 253 -12.04 9.30 8.63
N GLN A 254 -11.71 8.61 7.55
CA GLN A 254 -11.70 9.19 6.21
C GLN A 254 -13.08 9.71 5.79
N ARG A 255 -14.15 8.96 6.07
CA ARG A 255 -15.52 9.43 5.79
C ARG A 255 -15.86 10.70 6.57
N LYS A 256 -15.50 10.76 7.86
CA LYS A 256 -15.70 11.94 8.71
C LYS A 256 -14.93 13.16 8.17
N ILE A 257 -13.70 12.97 7.71
CA ILE A 257 -12.89 14.05 7.12
C ILE A 257 -13.58 14.60 5.86
N ASN A 258 -14.01 13.73 4.94
CA ASN A 258 -14.71 14.14 3.73
C ASN A 258 -16.00 14.91 4.06
N GLN A 259 -16.77 14.45 5.04
CA GLN A 259 -17.98 15.13 5.49
C GLN A 259 -17.68 16.49 6.14
N THR A 260 -16.67 16.58 6.98
CA THR A 260 -16.22 17.84 7.60
C THR A 260 -15.80 18.86 6.53
N THR A 261 -15.02 18.40 5.55
CA THR A 261 -14.59 19.22 4.40
C THR A 261 -15.78 19.70 3.58
N MET A 262 -16.76 18.84 3.32
CA MET A 262 -17.99 19.21 2.62
C MET A 262 -18.76 20.31 3.37
N LEU A 263 -18.96 20.14 4.68
CA LEU A 263 -19.65 21.13 5.51
C LEU A 263 -18.89 22.46 5.55
N MET A 264 -17.57 22.43 5.58
CA MET A 264 -16.73 23.62 5.50
C MET A 264 -16.91 24.33 4.15
N LEU A 265 -16.88 23.60 3.03
CA LEU A 265 -17.08 24.18 1.69
C LEU A 265 -18.46 24.81 1.54
N VAL A 266 -19.52 24.16 2.02
CA VAL A 266 -20.87 24.70 2.04
C VAL A 266 -20.96 25.97 2.87
N ALA A 267 -20.35 25.96 4.06
CA ALA A 267 -20.31 27.17 4.91
C ALA A 267 -19.53 28.31 4.25
N MET A 268 -18.43 28.02 3.53
CA MET A 268 -17.67 29.01 2.76
C MET A 268 -18.49 29.60 1.61
N GLU A 269 -19.25 28.77 0.89
CA GLU A 269 -20.12 29.22 -0.20
C GLU A 269 -21.18 30.18 0.32
N HIS A 270 -21.90 29.82 1.39
CA HIS A 270 -22.90 30.69 2.01
C HIS A 270 -22.31 32.00 2.52
N GLN A 271 -21.06 32.01 2.99
CA GLN A 271 -20.42 33.22 3.46
C GLN A 271 -19.83 34.10 2.38
N SER A 272 -19.52 33.55 1.22
CA SER A 272 -19.07 34.31 0.04
C SER A 272 -20.09 35.35 -0.38
N PHE A 273 -21.36 35.07 -0.13
CA PHE A 273 -22.50 35.99 -0.33
C PHE A 273 -22.95 36.51 1.01
N ARG A 274 -22.31 37.58 1.54
CA ARG A 274 -22.65 38.19 2.82
C ARG A 274 -24.14 38.50 2.88
N GLN A 275 -24.86 37.80 3.75
CA GLN A 275 -26.26 38.11 4.00
C GLN A 275 -26.35 39.37 4.85
N ARG A 276 -27.04 40.39 4.30
CA ARG A 276 -27.33 41.65 4.97
C ARG A 276 -28.78 41.62 5.43
N TRP A 277 -29.01 42.18 6.61
CA TRP A 277 -30.34 42.31 7.15
C TRP A 277 -30.69 43.79 7.36
N VAL A 278 -31.94 44.13 7.19
CA VAL A 278 -32.47 45.47 7.36
C VAL A 278 -33.72 45.38 8.18
N THR A 279 -33.86 46.24 9.15
CA THR A 279 -35.12 46.44 9.91
C THR A 279 -35.55 47.88 9.86
N GLY A 280 -36.88 48.16 9.92
CA GLY A 280 -37.40 49.52 9.87
C GLY A 280 -37.38 50.16 8.47
N TRP A 281 -37.23 49.34 7.43
CA TRP A 281 -37.24 49.78 6.04
C TRP A 281 -38.67 49.80 5.47
N ASP A 282 -39.02 50.89 4.76
CA ASP A 282 -40.25 50.99 4.02
C ASP A 282 -40.14 50.14 2.75
N TYR A 283 -40.92 49.07 2.72
CA TYR A 283 -40.89 48.08 1.66
C TYR A 283 -41.66 48.59 0.44
N PRO A 284 -41.03 48.73 -0.74
CA PRO A 284 -41.70 49.20 -1.92
C PRO A 284 -42.80 48.23 -2.32
N THR A 285 -44.03 48.73 -2.43
CA THR A 285 -45.19 47.97 -2.85
C THR A 285 -45.76 48.56 -4.13
N ASN A 286 -46.34 47.69 -4.96
CA ASN A 286 -47.14 48.11 -6.14
C ASN A 286 -48.46 48.75 -5.71
N GLU A 287 -49.19 49.35 -6.64
CA GLU A 287 -50.49 49.95 -6.38
C GLU A 287 -51.53 48.97 -5.83
N ASP A 288 -51.38 47.69 -6.07
CA ASP A 288 -52.24 46.61 -5.56
C ASP A 288 -51.82 46.08 -4.16
N GLY A 289 -50.82 46.70 -3.52
CA GLY A 289 -50.29 46.29 -2.19
C GLY A 289 -49.35 45.08 -2.20
N THR A 290 -49.03 44.54 -3.38
CA THR A 290 -48.06 43.44 -3.51
C THR A 290 -46.62 43.99 -3.50
N PRO A 291 -45.65 43.17 -3.02
CA PRO A 291 -44.23 43.56 -3.04
C PRO A 291 -43.72 43.90 -4.45
N ASP A 292 -43.19 45.12 -4.66
CA ASP A 292 -42.51 45.47 -5.92
C ASP A 292 -41.12 44.79 -6.00
N LYS A 293 -41.07 43.60 -6.60
CA LYS A 293 -39.84 42.83 -6.80
C LYS A 293 -38.83 43.52 -7.73
N ALA A 294 -39.28 44.48 -8.58
CA ALA A 294 -38.39 45.18 -9.51
C ALA A 294 -37.59 46.27 -8.78
N SER A 295 -38.23 46.93 -7.81
CA SER A 295 -37.63 47.96 -6.95
C SER A 295 -36.91 47.39 -5.73
N MET A 296 -36.99 46.06 -5.51
CA MET A 296 -36.22 45.41 -4.46
C MET A 296 -34.70 45.59 -4.67
N VAL A 297 -34.03 45.93 -3.60
CA VAL A 297 -32.59 46.15 -3.61
C VAL A 297 -31.86 44.86 -4.07
N LYS A 298 -31.35 44.90 -5.28
CA LYS A 298 -30.44 43.85 -5.75
C LYS A 298 -29.08 44.06 -5.05
N ALA A 299 -28.88 43.40 -3.94
CA ALA A 299 -27.60 43.41 -3.24
C ALA A 299 -26.53 42.79 -4.15
N GLY A 300 -25.58 43.58 -4.60
CA GLY A 300 -24.36 43.14 -5.31
C GLY A 300 -23.13 43.66 -4.60
N ALA A 301 -22.00 42.99 -4.75
CA ALA A 301 -20.74 43.28 -4.04
C ALA A 301 -20.21 44.72 -4.24
N SER A 302 -20.72 45.45 -5.24
CA SER A 302 -20.28 46.81 -5.61
C SER A 302 -21.37 47.87 -5.59
N ARG A 303 -22.57 47.58 -5.05
CA ARG A 303 -23.66 48.53 -5.04
C ARG A 303 -23.90 49.14 -3.67
N LEU A 304 -23.90 50.46 -3.59
CA LEU A 304 -24.34 51.21 -2.42
C LEU A 304 -25.85 50.96 -2.22
N MET A 305 -26.22 50.47 -1.05
CA MET A 305 -27.59 50.20 -0.69
C MET A 305 -28.21 51.48 -0.09
N THR A 306 -29.17 52.12 -0.81
CA THR A 306 -29.93 53.25 -0.32
C THR A 306 -31.28 52.74 0.16
N LEU A 307 -31.64 52.99 1.40
CA LEU A 307 -32.84 52.51 2.05
C LEU A 307 -33.65 53.71 2.55
N LYS A 308 -34.95 53.70 2.33
CA LYS A 308 -35.85 54.72 2.85
C LYS A 308 -36.46 54.21 4.17
N PRO A 309 -36.30 54.95 5.28
CA PRO A 309 -36.94 54.55 6.53
C PRO A 309 -38.47 54.66 6.45
N TYR A 310 -39.17 53.92 7.30
CA TYR A 310 -40.62 54.02 7.47
C TYR A 310 -40.96 55.45 7.94
N ASP A 311 -41.99 56.05 7.37
CA ASP A 311 -42.42 57.43 7.74
C ASP A 311 -42.68 57.54 9.25
N GLY A 312 -42.00 58.48 9.89
CA GLY A 312 -42.08 58.68 11.34
C GLY A 312 -41.34 57.70 12.24
N GLN A 313 -40.54 56.81 11.66
CA GLN A 313 -39.72 55.82 12.43
C GLN A 313 -38.27 55.79 11.98
N GLU A 314 -37.69 56.94 11.68
CA GLU A 314 -36.31 57.07 11.19
C GLU A 314 -35.28 56.43 12.14
N ASP A 315 -35.50 56.47 13.45
CA ASP A 315 -34.62 55.89 14.49
C ASP A 315 -34.65 54.36 14.53
N LYS A 316 -35.57 53.71 13.80
CA LYS A 316 -35.70 52.24 13.78
C LYS A 316 -35.04 51.57 12.59
N LEU A 317 -34.53 52.31 11.63
CA LEU A 317 -33.79 51.78 10.50
C LEU A 317 -32.45 51.24 11.00
N ARG A 318 -32.27 49.95 10.95
CA ARG A 318 -31.02 49.30 11.27
C ARG A 318 -30.58 48.40 10.13
N VAL A 319 -29.34 48.53 9.75
CA VAL A 319 -28.68 47.70 8.72
C VAL A 319 -27.54 46.96 9.40
N GLY A 320 -27.43 45.71 9.10
CA GLY A 320 -26.32 44.92 9.61
C GLY A 320 -25.95 43.79 8.67
N GLU A 321 -24.82 43.20 8.93
CA GLU A 321 -24.35 41.99 8.29
C GLU A 321 -24.31 40.89 9.35
N PHE A 322 -24.60 39.65 8.96
CA PHE A 322 -24.37 38.52 9.86
C PHE A 322 -22.88 38.35 10.05
N SER A 323 -22.46 37.96 11.27
CA SER A 323 -21.07 37.71 11.61
C SER A 323 -20.50 36.60 10.74
N GLN A 324 -19.21 36.71 10.41
CA GLN A 324 -18.50 35.64 9.71
C GLN A 324 -18.43 34.39 10.59
N ALA A 325 -18.66 33.20 10.02
CA ALA A 325 -18.39 31.97 10.73
C ALA A 325 -16.88 31.78 10.89
N ASP A 326 -16.47 31.28 12.05
CA ASP A 326 -15.11 30.87 12.27
C ASP A 326 -14.88 29.47 11.64
N PHE A 327 -13.90 29.37 10.75
CA PHE A 327 -13.53 28.10 10.10
C PHE A 327 -12.49 27.28 10.88
N ARG A 328 -11.89 27.84 11.93
CA ARG A 328 -10.90 27.14 12.76
C ARG A 328 -11.41 25.82 13.33
N PRO A 329 -12.66 25.73 13.84
CA PRO A 329 -13.17 24.44 14.33
C PRO A 329 -13.15 23.32 13.29
N PHE A 330 -13.36 23.61 12.00
CA PHE A 330 -13.28 22.61 10.95
C PHE A 330 -11.85 22.10 10.73
N VAL A 331 -10.88 23.01 10.80
CA VAL A 331 -9.45 22.67 10.71
C VAL A 331 -9.04 21.82 11.92
N ASP A 332 -9.43 22.22 13.13
CA ASP A 332 -9.08 21.52 14.38
C ASP A 332 -9.66 20.10 14.39
N ILE A 333 -10.94 19.94 13.98
CA ILE A 333 -11.58 18.62 13.84
C ILE A 333 -10.84 17.76 12.81
N THR A 334 -10.49 18.33 11.65
CA THR A 334 -9.75 17.59 10.61
C THR A 334 -8.39 17.13 11.13
N GLN A 335 -7.65 18.00 11.84
CA GLN A 335 -6.37 17.63 12.44
C GLN A 335 -6.52 16.52 13.49
N MET A 336 -7.55 16.61 14.34
CA MET A 336 -7.86 15.57 15.31
C MET A 336 -8.14 14.21 14.63
N LEU A 337 -8.95 14.21 13.56
CA LEU A 337 -9.28 12.99 12.82
C LEU A 337 -8.04 12.40 12.13
N VAL A 338 -7.19 13.21 11.51
CA VAL A 338 -5.93 12.73 10.91
C VAL A 338 -4.99 12.19 11.99
N THR A 339 -4.90 12.84 13.16
CA THR A 339 -4.11 12.32 14.28
C THR A 339 -4.64 10.96 14.77
N THR A 340 -5.97 10.80 14.81
CA THR A 340 -6.60 9.52 15.12
C THR A 340 -6.26 8.45 14.07
N MET A 341 -6.27 8.80 12.78
CA MET A 341 -5.85 7.91 11.70
C MET A 341 -4.38 7.48 11.87
N CYS A 342 -3.48 8.42 12.17
CA CYS A 342 -2.08 8.11 12.45
C CYS A 342 -1.93 7.07 13.56
N SER A 343 -2.61 7.30 14.70
CA SER A 343 -2.55 6.41 15.85
C SER A 343 -3.15 5.03 15.55
N SER A 344 -4.28 4.98 14.85
CA SER A 344 -4.99 3.73 14.57
C SER A 344 -4.31 2.90 13.48
N SER A 345 -3.65 3.55 12.51
CA SER A 345 -2.94 2.87 11.43
C SER A 345 -1.47 2.60 11.74
N GLY A 346 -0.91 3.17 12.82
CA GLY A 346 0.52 3.13 13.09
C GLY A 346 1.37 3.86 12.03
N THR A 347 0.76 4.83 11.31
CA THR A 347 1.45 5.61 10.28
C THR A 347 1.96 6.90 10.88
N PRO A 348 3.25 7.25 10.73
CA PRO A 348 3.78 8.48 11.30
C PRO A 348 3.12 9.73 10.72
N PRO A 349 2.86 10.77 11.54
CA PRO A 349 2.18 11.99 11.10
C PRO A 349 2.86 12.75 9.96
N TYR A 350 4.19 12.66 9.84
CA TYR A 350 4.93 13.29 8.75
C TYR A 350 4.57 12.71 7.36
N ALA A 351 4.05 11.48 7.30
CA ALA A 351 3.58 10.88 6.05
C ALA A 351 2.41 11.66 5.44
N PHE A 352 1.68 12.41 6.26
CA PHE A 352 0.55 13.25 5.86
C PHE A 352 0.94 14.71 5.64
N LEU A 353 2.22 15.07 5.74
CA LEU A 353 2.75 16.43 5.57
C LEU A 353 2.02 17.50 6.40
N LEU A 354 1.57 17.15 7.60
CA LEU A 354 0.92 18.09 8.49
C LEU A 354 1.93 19.11 9.03
N GLY A 355 1.86 20.34 8.54
CA GLY A 355 2.84 21.41 8.80
C GLY A 355 3.07 21.74 10.27
N ASN A 356 2.12 21.48 11.17
CA ASN A 356 2.25 21.71 12.61
C ASN A 356 3.13 20.68 13.33
N LEU A 357 3.60 19.63 12.66
CA LEU A 357 4.43 18.57 13.24
C LEU A 357 5.94 18.81 13.06
N ILE A 358 6.32 19.94 12.46
CA ILE A 358 7.73 20.33 12.25
C ILE A 358 8.47 20.50 13.60
N ASN A 359 7.76 20.68 14.70
CA ASN A 359 8.33 20.86 16.05
C ASN A 359 8.22 19.61 16.95
N VAL A 360 8.02 18.40 16.36
CA VAL A 360 8.06 17.17 17.16
C VAL A 360 9.52 16.90 17.55
N ALA A 361 9.75 16.66 18.84
CA ALA A 361 11.08 16.32 19.35
C ALA A 361 11.63 15.06 18.63
N SER A 362 12.93 15.03 18.36
CA SER A 362 13.60 13.92 17.66
C SER A 362 13.29 12.55 18.29
N ASP A 363 13.23 12.46 19.62
CA ASP A 363 12.92 11.23 20.35
C ASP A 363 11.48 10.76 20.14
N ALA A 364 10.52 11.67 20.01
CA ALA A 364 9.13 11.32 19.71
C ALA A 364 8.99 10.86 18.27
N MET A 365 9.74 11.46 17.34
CA MET A 365 9.79 11.03 15.95
C MET A 365 10.40 9.61 15.82
N ALA A 366 11.50 9.33 16.52
CA ALA A 366 12.12 8.01 16.56
C ALA A 366 11.16 6.93 17.08
N ARG A 367 10.35 7.24 18.11
CA ARG A 367 9.33 6.30 18.62
C ARG A 367 8.21 6.02 17.60
N LEU A 368 7.79 7.04 16.86
CA LEU A 368 6.79 6.86 15.80
C LEU A 368 7.34 6.03 14.61
N GLU A 369 8.62 6.23 14.29
CA GLU A 369 9.33 5.38 13.32
C GLU A 369 9.41 3.93 13.80
N GLY A 370 9.69 3.69 15.09
CA GLY A 370 9.69 2.35 15.68
C GLY A 370 8.35 1.62 15.51
N ILE A 371 7.22 2.29 15.79
CA ILE A 371 5.88 1.71 15.61
C ILE A 371 5.64 1.30 14.15
N GLN A 372 6.09 2.13 13.21
CA GLN A 372 5.99 1.78 11.78
C GLN A 372 6.90 0.62 11.41
N ALA A 373 8.12 0.57 11.95
CA ALA A 373 9.06 -0.52 11.72
C ALA A 373 8.49 -1.85 12.23
N ASP A 374 7.88 -1.89 13.42
CA ASP A 374 7.22 -3.08 13.97
C ASP A 374 6.08 -3.57 13.05
N ALA A 375 5.27 -2.63 12.51
CA ALA A 375 4.19 -2.99 11.58
C ALA A 375 4.73 -3.55 10.25
N LEU A 376 5.84 -2.99 9.74
CA LEU A 376 6.52 -3.48 8.54
C LEU A 376 7.17 -4.84 8.78
N GLU A 377 7.76 -5.06 9.95
CA GLU A 377 8.32 -6.35 10.33
C GLU A 377 7.23 -7.44 10.34
N ALA A 378 6.05 -7.16 10.91
CA ALA A 378 4.92 -8.09 10.88
C ALA A 378 4.46 -8.42 9.44
N LEU A 379 4.40 -7.43 8.54
CA LEU A 379 4.09 -7.64 7.13
C LEU A 379 5.18 -8.44 6.41
N SER A 380 6.44 -8.16 6.70
CA SER A 380 7.59 -8.82 6.10
C SER A 380 7.64 -10.33 6.42
N TRP A 381 7.20 -10.75 7.60
CA TRP A 381 7.05 -12.16 7.94
C TRP A 381 6.06 -12.86 7.01
N HIS A 382 4.88 -12.26 6.80
CA HIS A 382 3.84 -12.87 5.94
C HIS A 382 4.24 -12.88 4.46
N PHE A 383 4.78 -11.77 3.97
CA PHE A 383 5.21 -11.67 2.57
C PHE A 383 6.48 -12.50 2.32
N GLY A 384 7.39 -12.51 3.29
CA GLY A 384 8.62 -13.29 3.22
C GLY A 384 8.39 -14.80 3.12
N GLU A 385 7.44 -15.35 3.90
CA GLU A 385 7.03 -16.76 3.77
C GLU A 385 6.53 -17.05 2.34
N THR A 386 5.73 -16.16 1.77
CA THR A 386 5.20 -16.33 0.41
C THR A 386 6.28 -16.25 -0.66
N TRP A 387 7.18 -15.28 -0.56
CA TRP A 387 8.33 -15.18 -1.47
C TRP A 387 9.27 -16.36 -1.35
N SER A 388 9.52 -16.84 -0.14
CA SER A 388 10.34 -18.03 0.12
C SER A 388 9.75 -19.28 -0.55
N ASP A 389 8.43 -19.48 -0.43
CA ASP A 389 7.71 -20.56 -1.10
C ASP A 389 7.75 -20.44 -2.64
N ALA A 390 7.58 -19.22 -3.16
CA ALA A 390 7.63 -18.95 -4.59
C ALA A 390 9.04 -19.22 -5.16
N MET A 391 10.10 -18.77 -4.47
CA MET A 391 11.47 -19.02 -4.88
C MET A 391 11.87 -20.49 -4.75
N ARG A 392 11.41 -21.20 -3.71
CA ARG A 392 11.58 -22.66 -3.60
C ARG A 392 10.95 -23.37 -4.80
N PHE A 393 9.74 -22.96 -5.19
CA PHE A 393 9.07 -23.52 -6.35
C PHE A 393 9.80 -23.17 -7.66
N ALA A 394 10.33 -21.97 -7.80
CA ALA A 394 11.15 -21.57 -8.94
C ALA A 394 12.42 -22.44 -9.09
N LEU A 395 13.08 -22.74 -7.98
CA LEU A 395 14.20 -23.69 -7.95
C LEU A 395 13.78 -25.11 -8.37
N MET A 396 12.56 -25.55 -7.96
CA MET A 396 12.01 -26.84 -8.42
C MET A 396 11.78 -26.87 -9.93
N VAL A 397 11.28 -25.78 -10.50
CA VAL A 397 11.10 -25.61 -11.95
C VAL A 397 12.44 -25.74 -12.68
N GLU A 398 13.51 -25.17 -12.14
CA GLU A 398 14.86 -25.26 -12.72
C GLU A 398 15.62 -26.55 -12.38
N GLY A 399 15.01 -27.47 -11.64
CA GLY A 399 15.64 -28.74 -11.26
C GLY A 399 16.82 -28.56 -10.29
N ASN A 400 16.87 -27.46 -9.55
CA ASN A 400 17.96 -27.18 -8.62
C ASN A 400 17.79 -27.98 -7.31
N GLU A 401 18.84 -28.68 -6.89
CA GLU A 401 18.86 -29.48 -5.65
C GLU A 401 18.54 -28.66 -4.39
N LYS A 402 18.82 -27.37 -4.38
CA LYS A 402 18.51 -26.47 -3.27
C LYS A 402 16.99 -26.31 -3.00
N ALA A 403 16.15 -26.66 -3.97
CA ALA A 403 14.69 -26.73 -3.78
C ALA A 403 14.26 -27.73 -2.69
N LYS A 404 15.13 -28.66 -2.32
CA LYS A 404 14.91 -29.65 -1.24
C LYS A 404 15.14 -29.08 0.15
N ASP A 405 15.78 -27.92 0.28
CA ASP A 405 15.91 -27.24 1.57
C ASP A 405 14.52 -26.76 2.01
N PRO A 406 14.00 -27.20 3.16
CA PRO A 406 12.66 -26.85 3.60
C PRO A 406 12.55 -25.39 4.07
N VAL A 407 13.68 -24.72 4.34
CA VAL A 407 13.70 -23.38 4.93
C VAL A 407 14.53 -22.43 4.08
N ILE A 408 13.83 -21.65 3.30
CA ILE A 408 14.38 -20.46 2.64
C ILE A 408 13.81 -19.25 3.40
N THR A 409 14.62 -18.27 3.70
CA THR A 409 14.21 -17.04 4.38
C THR A 409 14.45 -15.85 3.48
N THR A 410 13.44 -15.03 3.27
CA THR A 410 13.57 -13.76 2.56
C THR A 410 14.27 -12.74 3.46
N VAL A 411 15.32 -12.14 2.97
CA VAL A 411 16.06 -11.05 3.62
C VAL A 411 15.45 -9.73 3.15
N TRP A 412 15.05 -8.90 4.09
CA TRP A 412 14.45 -7.60 3.84
C TRP A 412 15.44 -6.48 4.13
N GLY A 413 15.29 -5.35 3.46
CA GLY A 413 16.01 -4.12 3.77
C GLY A 413 15.64 -3.58 5.16
N GLU A 414 16.42 -2.64 5.66
CA GLU A 414 16.13 -2.00 6.96
C GLU A 414 14.79 -1.24 6.92
N PHE A 415 13.91 -1.53 7.86
CA PHE A 415 12.62 -0.86 7.99
C PHE A 415 12.73 0.51 8.66
N GLU A 416 13.71 0.71 9.52
CA GLU A 416 14.00 2.01 10.15
C GLU A 416 14.86 2.88 9.24
N ARG A 417 14.44 4.12 9.01
CA ARG A 417 15.28 5.12 8.36
C ARG A 417 16.12 5.84 9.40
N ARG A 418 17.34 5.39 9.58
CA ARG A 418 18.31 6.06 10.43
C ARG A 418 18.98 7.20 9.67
N THR A 419 19.29 8.28 10.36
CA THR A 419 20.10 9.36 9.78
C THR A 419 21.53 8.88 9.57
N ALA A 420 22.25 9.50 8.62
CA ALA A 420 23.65 9.15 8.36
C ALA A 420 24.52 9.23 9.63
N THR A 421 24.22 10.16 10.54
CA THR A 421 24.89 10.31 11.84
C THR A 421 24.60 9.12 12.77
N GLU A 422 23.37 8.69 12.86
CA GLU A 422 22.99 7.53 13.69
C GLU A 422 23.60 6.24 13.15
N GLN A 423 23.64 6.06 11.84
CA GLN A 423 24.29 4.90 11.21
C GLN A 423 25.80 4.91 11.45
N ALA A 424 26.45 6.07 11.32
CA ALA A 424 27.88 6.20 11.63
C ALA A 424 28.18 5.87 13.10
N ASN A 425 27.35 6.34 14.03
CA ASN A 425 27.48 6.04 15.46
C ASN A 425 27.30 4.55 15.75
N LEU A 426 26.29 3.89 15.13
CA LEU A 426 26.08 2.45 15.25
C LEU A 426 27.25 1.66 14.69
N ALA A 427 27.80 2.03 13.54
CA ALA A 427 28.96 1.41 12.94
C ALA A 427 30.20 1.56 13.85
N MET A 428 30.40 2.72 14.47
CA MET A 428 31.48 2.92 15.44
C MET A 428 31.28 2.08 16.71
N MET A 429 30.06 2.00 17.24
CA MET A 429 29.73 1.17 18.41
C MET A 429 29.93 -0.33 18.11
N ALA A 430 29.45 -0.79 16.94
CA ALA A 430 29.65 -2.17 16.51
C ALA A 430 31.12 -2.52 16.38
N LYS A 431 31.92 -1.61 15.79
CA LYS A 431 33.39 -1.77 15.69
C LYS A 431 34.05 -1.82 17.07
N ALA A 432 33.65 -0.95 17.98
CA ALA A 432 34.17 -0.93 19.36
C ALA A 432 33.77 -2.19 20.14
N ALA A 433 32.62 -2.78 19.86
CA ALA A 433 32.16 -4.05 20.42
C ALA A 433 32.84 -5.29 19.79
N GLY A 434 33.73 -5.10 18.82
CA GLY A 434 34.48 -6.20 18.18
C GLY A 434 33.74 -6.87 17.01
N ALA A 435 32.70 -6.23 16.44
CA ALA A 435 32.02 -6.77 15.29
C ALA A 435 32.95 -6.91 14.08
N PRO A 436 32.83 -7.99 13.26
CA PRO A 436 33.59 -8.15 12.04
C PRO A 436 33.47 -6.94 11.10
N SER A 437 34.58 -6.55 10.45
CA SER A 437 34.57 -5.40 9.54
C SER A 437 33.54 -5.48 8.42
N THR A 438 33.21 -6.68 7.95
CA THR A 438 32.17 -6.91 6.95
C THR A 438 30.78 -6.51 7.46
N VAL A 439 30.49 -6.76 8.74
CA VAL A 439 29.22 -6.37 9.39
C VAL A 439 29.20 -4.85 9.56
N VAL A 440 30.31 -4.26 9.98
CA VAL A 440 30.40 -2.79 10.13
C VAL A 440 30.20 -2.07 8.79
N PHE A 441 30.79 -2.60 7.69
CA PHE A 441 30.62 -2.03 6.36
C PHE A 441 29.19 -2.20 5.80
N SER A 442 28.51 -3.31 6.12
CA SER A 442 27.11 -3.49 5.71
C SER A 442 26.12 -2.59 6.45
N MET A 443 26.54 -1.90 7.51
CA MET A 443 25.71 -0.91 8.22
C MET A 443 25.62 0.44 7.49
N PHE A 444 26.42 0.65 6.42
CA PHE A 444 26.35 1.88 5.64
C PHE A 444 25.27 1.77 4.56
N PRO A 445 24.46 2.83 4.35
CA PRO A 445 23.38 2.82 3.37
C PRO A 445 23.90 2.53 1.96
N GLY A 446 23.23 1.64 1.24
CA GLY A 446 23.54 1.31 -0.14
C GLY A 446 24.77 0.39 -0.32
N VAL A 447 25.35 -0.11 0.76
CA VAL A 447 26.47 -1.05 0.70
C VAL A 447 25.92 -2.47 0.70
N SER A 448 25.99 -3.13 -0.45
CA SER A 448 25.61 -4.54 -0.56
C SER A 448 26.59 -5.47 0.19
N PRO A 449 26.16 -6.68 0.60
CA PRO A 449 27.06 -7.66 1.23
C PRO A 449 28.31 -7.99 0.40
N SER A 450 28.21 -7.91 -0.93
CA SER A 450 29.33 -8.11 -1.84
C SER A 450 30.33 -6.94 -1.80
N GLU A 451 29.83 -5.72 -1.72
CA GLU A 451 30.63 -4.51 -1.58
C GLU A 451 31.31 -4.45 -0.20
N ALA A 452 30.60 -4.82 0.86
CA ALA A 452 31.18 -4.94 2.20
C ALA A 452 32.36 -5.92 2.24
N LYS A 453 32.28 -7.04 1.53
CA LYS A 453 33.39 -7.99 1.36
C LYS A 453 34.54 -7.37 0.56
N ARG A 454 34.25 -6.67 -0.53
CA ARG A 454 35.25 -5.96 -1.33
C ARG A 454 35.98 -4.89 -0.50
N TRP A 455 35.25 -4.05 0.22
CA TRP A 455 35.81 -3.02 1.11
C TRP A 455 36.73 -3.62 2.19
N LYS A 456 36.33 -4.77 2.76
CA LYS A 456 37.17 -5.49 3.69
C LYS A 456 38.52 -5.91 3.05
N THR A 457 38.48 -6.42 1.82
CA THR A 457 39.69 -6.86 1.11
C THR A 457 40.57 -5.65 0.77
N GLU A 458 39.98 -4.57 0.31
CA GLU A 458 40.68 -3.30 0.03
C GLU A 458 41.32 -2.72 1.31
N ALA A 459 40.56 -2.68 2.42
CA ALA A 459 41.12 -2.21 3.72
C ALA A 459 42.27 -3.04 4.24
N ILE A 460 42.26 -4.36 4.04
CA ILE A 460 43.40 -5.23 4.39
C ILE A 460 44.58 -4.93 3.48
N SER A 461 44.36 -4.74 2.19
CA SER A 461 45.40 -4.34 1.22
C SER A 461 46.07 -3.03 1.62
N ASP A 462 45.26 -2.01 1.95
CA ASP A 462 45.78 -0.71 2.40
C ASP A 462 46.57 -0.78 3.70
N GLN A 463 46.12 -1.61 4.66
CA GLN A 463 46.88 -1.86 5.90
C GLN A 463 48.23 -2.55 5.65
N LEU A 464 48.29 -3.50 4.72
CA LEU A 464 49.54 -4.16 4.32
C LEU A 464 50.51 -3.18 3.63
N VAL A 465 49.97 -2.33 2.76
CA VAL A 465 50.78 -1.28 2.11
C VAL A 465 51.29 -0.26 3.14
N ALA A 466 50.44 0.18 4.08
CA ALA A 466 50.84 1.07 5.15
C ALA A 466 51.91 0.43 6.09
N ALA A 467 51.75 -0.86 6.42
CA ALA A 467 52.70 -1.59 7.22
C ALA A 467 54.06 -1.78 6.51
N ALA A 468 54.04 -1.97 5.19
CA ALA A 468 55.27 -2.07 4.39
C ALA A 468 56.00 -0.72 4.22
N ALA A 469 55.25 0.40 4.28
CA ALA A 469 55.77 1.77 4.20
C ALA A 469 56.25 2.31 5.56
N ALA A 470 55.91 1.63 6.68
CA ALA A 470 56.37 2.04 8.01
C ALA A 470 57.89 1.93 8.11
N PRO A 471 58.62 2.94 8.62
CA PRO A 471 60.06 2.85 8.80
C PRO A 471 60.39 1.69 9.71
N ALA A 472 61.41 0.90 9.34
CA ALA A 472 61.87 -0.22 10.16
C ALA A 472 62.24 0.31 11.56
N ILE A 473 61.64 -0.26 12.61
CA ILE A 473 61.99 0.06 13.98
C ILE A 473 63.46 -0.38 14.13
N ASP A 474 64.33 0.59 14.28
CA ASP A 474 65.74 0.33 14.54
C ASP A 474 65.86 -0.28 15.96
N VAL A 475 65.94 -1.60 16.01
CA VAL A 475 66.16 -2.36 17.24
C VAL A 475 67.69 -2.42 17.47
N THR A 476 68.34 -1.26 17.62
CA THR A 476 69.67 -1.25 18.21
C THR A 476 69.53 -1.58 19.68
N PRO A 477 70.11 -2.67 20.15
CA PRO A 477 70.07 -3.00 21.57
C PRO A 477 70.77 -1.88 22.35
N ASP A 478 70.18 -1.42 23.44
CA ASP A 478 70.76 -0.46 24.35
C ASP A 478 72.15 -0.96 24.78
N PRO A 479 73.19 -0.09 24.80
CA PRO A 479 74.52 -0.49 25.22
C PRO A 479 74.47 -0.99 26.67
N VAL A 480 74.89 -2.19 26.86
CA VAL A 480 75.00 -2.83 28.19
C VAL A 480 75.89 -1.95 29.08
N PRO A 481 75.38 -1.47 30.23
CA PRO A 481 76.20 -0.67 31.12
C PRO A 481 77.47 -1.46 31.60
N PRO A 482 78.64 -0.84 31.69
CA PRO A 482 79.86 -1.51 32.07
C PRO A 482 79.76 -2.10 33.50
N VAL A 483 80.13 -3.37 33.65
CA VAL A 483 80.21 -4.06 34.94
C VAL A 483 81.24 -3.32 35.82
N PRO A 484 80.90 -2.90 37.03
CA PRO A 484 81.89 -2.30 37.91
C PRO A 484 82.94 -3.33 38.26
N ALA A 485 84.25 -2.95 38.08
CA ALA A 485 85.43 -3.79 38.45
C ALA A 485 85.42 -4.00 39.97
N SER A 486 85.41 -5.25 40.37
CA SER A 486 85.61 -5.66 41.75
C SER A 486 87.00 -5.23 42.19
N ALA A 487 87.10 -4.32 43.15
CA ALA A 487 88.32 -4.03 43.85
C ALA A 487 88.62 -5.21 44.75
N GLY A 488 89.84 -5.81 44.52
CA GLY A 488 90.48 -6.77 45.39
C GLY A 488 91.15 -6.08 46.59
#